data_c1c6883b690e54a399125bca0c5651a5
#
_entry.id   c1c6883b690e54a399125bca0c5651a5
#
_cell.length_a   1.000
_cell.length_b   1.000
_cell.length_c   1.000
_cell.angle_alpha   90.00
_cell.angle_beta   90.00
_cell.angle_gamma   90.00
#
_symmetry.space_group_name_H-M   'P 1'
#
loop_
_entity.id
_entity.type
_entity.pdbx_description
1 polymer ?
#
loop_
_entity_poly.entity_id
_entity_poly.type
_entity_poly.pdbx_seq_one_letter_code
_entity_poly.pdbx_strand_id
1 'polypeptide(L)'
;MNHPVRKAAVVSGIILTILGVLLLFWTQNVINGLARWWPAGITVIGAYFLYRAWFRKARPSVLFMGLLLFLTGAFISALNAFSAAPVAAMKDLWPVFMGIVGLSLIPYGARYRRTVRVTLVVPGIILIVLTGVFLLFSLSIVKQSFSEFVISWWPLVLVFMGIILIGSGWVGRKE
;
A
#
# COMPACT_ATOMS: atom_id res chain seq x y z
N MET A 1 -41.30 13.10 -40.65
CA MET A 1 -40.71 13.27 -39.31
C MET A 1 -39.22 13.23 -39.47
N ASN A 2 -38.54 14.34 -39.18
CA ASN A 2 -37.15 14.58 -39.54
C ASN A 2 -36.18 13.65 -38.78
N HIS A 3 -35.31 12.96 -39.51
CA HIS A 3 -34.27 12.07 -39.03
C HIS A 3 -33.44 12.61 -37.83
N PRO A 4 -33.15 13.94 -37.69
CA PRO A 4 -32.37 14.46 -36.55
C PRO A 4 -33.16 14.42 -35.23
N VAL A 5 -34.45 14.67 -35.22
CA VAL A 5 -35.28 14.68 -33.99
C VAL A 5 -35.40 13.27 -33.40
N ARG A 6 -35.50 12.24 -34.25
CA ARG A 6 -35.55 10.83 -33.80
C ARG A 6 -34.22 10.37 -33.18
N LYS A 7 -33.09 10.80 -33.74
CA LYS A 7 -31.78 10.51 -33.16
C LYS A 7 -31.57 11.19 -31.80
N ALA A 8 -31.98 12.46 -31.69
CA ALA A 8 -31.92 13.19 -30.43
C ALA A 8 -32.80 12.54 -29.35
N ALA A 9 -34.01 12.11 -29.69
CA ALA A 9 -34.91 11.41 -28.76
C ALA A 9 -34.33 10.06 -28.28
N VAL A 10 -33.68 9.30 -29.16
CA VAL A 10 -33.03 8.03 -28.79
C VAL A 10 -31.83 8.27 -27.87
N VAL A 11 -30.99 9.24 -28.18
CA VAL A 11 -29.83 9.58 -27.36
C VAL A 11 -30.24 10.09 -25.98
N SER A 12 -31.23 10.98 -25.89
CA SER A 12 -31.76 11.46 -24.62
C SER A 12 -32.42 10.34 -23.80
N GLY A 13 -33.11 9.40 -24.44
CA GLY A 13 -33.68 8.22 -23.79
C GLY A 13 -32.62 7.31 -23.21
N ILE A 14 -31.51 7.05 -23.92
CA ILE A 14 -30.38 6.27 -23.43
C ILE A 14 -29.72 6.96 -22.22
N ILE A 15 -29.48 8.28 -22.31
CA ILE A 15 -28.90 9.05 -21.21
C ILE A 15 -29.80 9.00 -19.98
N LEU A 16 -31.10 9.21 -20.13
CA LEU A 16 -32.06 9.13 -19.03
C LEU A 16 -32.11 7.73 -18.41
N THR A 17 -32.08 6.70 -19.23
CA THR A 17 -32.07 5.30 -18.74
C THR A 17 -30.79 5.01 -17.93
N ILE A 18 -29.63 5.41 -18.44
CA ILE A 18 -28.37 5.25 -17.72
C ILE A 18 -28.39 6.02 -16.40
N LEU A 19 -28.87 7.25 -16.41
CA LEU A 19 -28.98 8.10 -15.23
C LEU A 19 -29.99 7.52 -14.22
N GLY A 20 -31.11 6.98 -14.67
CA GLY A 20 -32.10 6.30 -13.83
C GLY A 20 -31.58 5.04 -13.20
N VAL A 21 -30.83 4.22 -13.95
CA VAL A 21 -30.15 3.02 -13.40
C VAL A 21 -29.10 3.39 -12.37
N LEU A 22 -28.29 4.42 -12.64
CA LEU A 22 -27.30 4.92 -11.66
C LEU A 22 -27.98 5.44 -10.39
N LEU A 23 -29.06 6.19 -10.50
CA LEU A 23 -29.85 6.66 -9.36
C LEU A 23 -30.52 5.51 -8.59
N LEU A 24 -31.00 4.47 -9.28
CA LEU A 24 -31.52 3.26 -8.64
C LEU A 24 -30.46 2.55 -7.81
N PHE A 25 -29.25 2.37 -8.36
CA PHE A 25 -28.13 1.82 -7.60
C PHE A 25 -27.76 2.68 -6.39
N TRP A 26 -27.89 4.00 -6.50
CA TRP A 26 -27.67 4.94 -5.40
C TRP A 26 -28.72 4.80 -4.30
N THR A 27 -30.02 4.84 -4.67
CA THR A 27 -31.12 4.84 -3.70
C THR A 27 -31.36 3.49 -3.01
N GLN A 28 -31.03 2.38 -3.68
CA GLN A 28 -31.19 1.04 -3.11
C GLN A 28 -30.05 0.62 -2.16
N ASN A 29 -29.17 1.54 -1.76
CA ASN A 29 -28.00 1.25 -0.92
C ASN A 29 -27.06 0.15 -1.48
N VAL A 30 -27.25 -0.26 -2.74
CA VAL A 30 -26.38 -1.21 -3.42
C VAL A 30 -24.94 -0.67 -3.47
N ILE A 31 -24.80 0.66 -3.57
CA ILE A 31 -23.51 1.35 -3.55
C ILE A 31 -22.81 1.20 -2.20
N ASN A 32 -23.55 1.17 -1.08
CA ASN A 32 -22.95 0.94 0.23
C ASN A 32 -22.43 -0.51 0.38
N GLY A 33 -23.10 -1.49 -0.22
CA GLY A 33 -22.61 -2.84 -0.36
C GLY A 33 -21.38 -2.91 -1.27
N LEU A 34 -21.44 -2.27 -2.43
CA LEU A 34 -20.34 -2.22 -3.40
C LEU A 34 -19.15 -1.42 -2.87
N ALA A 35 -19.40 -0.33 -2.12
CA ALA A 35 -18.40 0.45 -1.43
C ALA A 35 -17.65 -0.35 -0.36
N ARG A 36 -18.21 -1.43 0.15
CA ARG A 36 -17.52 -2.35 1.07
C ARG A 36 -16.58 -3.31 0.32
N TRP A 37 -16.91 -3.67 -0.92
CA TRP A 37 -16.21 -4.70 -1.69
C TRP A 37 -15.19 -4.16 -2.72
N TRP A 38 -15.11 -2.83 -2.92
CA TRP A 38 -14.16 -2.25 -3.87
C TRP A 38 -12.69 -2.66 -3.63
N PRO A 39 -12.23 -2.91 -2.37
CA PRO A 39 -10.84 -3.32 -2.16
C PRO A 39 -10.58 -4.75 -2.65
N ALA A 40 -11.62 -5.60 -2.68
CA ALA A 40 -11.53 -6.92 -3.28
C ALA A 40 -11.21 -6.82 -4.79
N GLY A 41 -11.76 -5.82 -5.49
CA GLY A 41 -11.40 -5.53 -6.88
C GLY A 41 -9.91 -5.22 -7.05
N ILE A 42 -9.32 -4.41 -6.15
CA ILE A 42 -7.88 -4.13 -6.14
C ILE A 42 -7.08 -5.42 -5.91
N THR A 43 -7.54 -6.27 -4.99
CA THR A 43 -6.90 -7.57 -4.71
C THR A 43 -6.88 -8.46 -5.96
N VAL A 44 -7.99 -8.53 -6.68
CA VAL A 44 -8.10 -9.32 -7.93
C VAL A 44 -7.16 -8.77 -9.01
N ILE A 45 -7.11 -7.45 -9.18
CA ILE A 45 -6.18 -6.80 -10.12
C ILE A 45 -4.73 -7.11 -9.73
N GLY A 46 -4.41 -7.00 -8.44
CA GLY A 46 -3.08 -7.35 -7.91
C GLY A 46 -2.72 -8.82 -8.18
N ALA A 47 -3.65 -9.74 -7.93
CA ALA A 47 -3.49 -11.17 -8.23
C ALA A 47 -3.24 -11.43 -9.72
N TYR A 48 -3.95 -10.73 -10.61
CA TYR A 48 -3.72 -10.82 -12.05
C TYR A 48 -2.31 -10.37 -12.45
N PHE A 49 -1.80 -9.26 -11.87
CA PHE A 49 -0.42 -8.81 -12.13
C PHE A 49 0.60 -9.80 -11.57
N LEU A 50 0.35 -10.41 -10.41
CA LEU A 50 1.21 -11.46 -9.84
C LEU A 50 1.23 -12.70 -10.74
N TYR A 51 0.08 -13.13 -11.22
CA TYR A 51 -0.02 -14.23 -12.19
C TYR A 51 0.82 -13.94 -13.44
N ARG A 52 0.69 -12.74 -14.02
CA ARG A 52 1.50 -12.33 -15.18
C ARG A 52 3.00 -12.28 -14.86
N ALA A 53 3.36 -11.79 -13.67
CA ALA A 53 4.76 -11.70 -13.26
C ALA A 53 5.41 -13.07 -13.07
N TRP A 54 4.62 -14.06 -12.63
CA TRP A 54 5.10 -15.43 -12.38
C TRP A 54 5.16 -16.28 -13.64
N PHE A 55 4.04 -16.36 -14.37
CA PHE A 55 3.91 -17.27 -15.49
C PHE A 55 4.36 -16.71 -16.84
N ARG A 56 4.31 -15.40 -17.05
CA ARG A 56 4.65 -14.77 -18.32
C ARG A 56 5.99 -14.03 -18.34
N LYS A 57 6.88 -14.27 -17.36
CA LYS A 57 8.20 -13.62 -17.27
C LYS A 57 8.13 -12.11 -17.50
N ALA A 58 7.10 -11.45 -16.95
CA ALA A 58 6.90 -10.04 -17.09
C ALA A 58 8.05 -9.24 -16.43
N ARG A 59 8.15 -7.95 -16.78
CA ARG A 59 9.15 -7.05 -16.19
C ARG A 59 9.08 -7.05 -14.66
N PRO A 60 10.21 -6.92 -13.95
CA PRO A 60 10.24 -6.91 -12.47
C PRO A 60 9.27 -5.90 -11.84
N SER A 61 9.04 -4.74 -12.51
CA SER A 61 8.08 -3.73 -12.06
C SER A 61 6.63 -4.24 -11.96
N VAL A 62 6.25 -5.20 -12.81
CA VAL A 62 4.91 -5.81 -12.76
C VAL A 62 4.74 -6.64 -11.49
N LEU A 63 5.81 -7.29 -11.01
CA LEU A 63 5.80 -8.01 -9.73
C LEU A 63 5.60 -7.06 -8.56
N PHE A 64 6.34 -5.94 -8.53
CA PHE A 64 6.22 -4.92 -7.48
C PHE A 64 4.79 -4.37 -7.40
N MET A 65 4.24 -3.91 -8.55
CA MET A 65 2.88 -3.40 -8.61
C MET A 65 1.84 -4.46 -8.24
N GLY A 66 2.05 -5.70 -8.67
CA GLY A 66 1.17 -6.83 -8.33
C GLY A 66 1.14 -7.09 -6.84
N LEU A 67 2.31 -7.16 -6.18
CA LEU A 67 2.41 -7.35 -4.73
C LEU A 67 1.80 -6.17 -3.96
N LEU A 68 2.12 -4.94 -4.37
CA LEU A 68 1.61 -3.74 -3.72
C LEU A 68 0.09 -3.67 -3.78
N LEU A 69 -0.51 -3.87 -4.96
CA LEU A 69 -1.96 -3.87 -5.13
C LEU A 69 -2.62 -5.04 -4.39
N PHE A 70 -2.05 -6.24 -4.51
CA PHE A 70 -2.59 -7.44 -3.88
C PHE A 70 -2.61 -7.30 -2.35
N LEU A 71 -1.48 -6.96 -1.75
CA LEU A 71 -1.35 -6.82 -0.29
C LEU A 71 -2.21 -5.67 0.25
N THR A 72 -2.21 -4.52 -0.43
CA THR A 72 -3.05 -3.37 -0.03
C THR A 72 -4.53 -3.71 -0.13
N GLY A 73 -4.97 -4.30 -1.24
CA GLY A 73 -6.35 -4.69 -1.43
C GLY A 73 -6.79 -5.77 -0.43
N ALA A 74 -5.94 -6.78 -0.19
CA ALA A 74 -6.19 -7.83 0.78
C ALA A 74 -6.28 -7.26 2.22
N PHE A 75 -5.37 -6.36 2.58
CA PHE A 75 -5.37 -5.71 3.89
C PHE A 75 -6.65 -4.90 4.14
N ILE A 76 -7.03 -4.04 3.19
CA ILE A 76 -8.26 -3.24 3.33
C ILE A 76 -9.50 -4.14 3.32
N SER A 77 -9.52 -5.20 2.48
CA SER A 77 -10.61 -6.18 2.47
C SER A 77 -10.75 -6.91 3.81
N ALA A 78 -9.62 -7.29 4.41
CA ALA A 78 -9.60 -7.91 5.73
C ALA A 78 -10.13 -6.95 6.81
N LEU A 79 -9.71 -5.67 6.80
CA LEU A 79 -10.24 -4.67 7.72
C LEU A 79 -11.76 -4.52 7.58
N ASN A 80 -12.27 -4.47 6.35
CA ASN A 80 -13.71 -4.36 6.10
C ASN A 80 -14.49 -5.61 6.51
N ALA A 81 -13.85 -6.80 6.47
CA ALA A 81 -14.49 -8.06 6.83
C ALA A 81 -14.51 -8.30 8.37
N PHE A 82 -13.39 -8.00 9.04
CA PHE A 82 -13.18 -8.41 10.44
C PHE A 82 -13.32 -7.26 11.43
N SER A 83 -13.28 -6.00 11.00
CA SER A 83 -13.42 -4.85 11.90
C SER A 83 -14.83 -4.29 11.92
N ALA A 84 -15.38 -4.07 13.13
CA ALA A 84 -16.65 -3.36 13.31
C ALA A 84 -16.54 -1.87 12.91
N ALA A 85 -15.33 -1.28 13.02
CA ALA A 85 -15.03 0.11 12.71
C ALA A 85 -13.76 0.18 11.83
N PRO A 86 -13.84 -0.15 10.52
CA PRO A 86 -12.65 -0.25 9.65
C PRO A 86 -11.89 1.06 9.52
N VAL A 87 -12.57 2.20 9.53
CA VAL A 87 -11.94 3.53 9.45
C VAL A 87 -11.13 3.85 10.72
N ALA A 88 -11.63 3.48 11.91
CA ALA A 88 -10.90 3.64 13.15
C ALA A 88 -9.69 2.70 13.21
N ALA A 89 -9.89 1.42 12.87
CA ALA A 89 -8.79 0.45 12.80
C ALA A 89 -7.69 0.86 11.80
N MET A 90 -8.05 1.53 10.71
CA MET A 90 -7.08 2.02 9.72
C MET A 90 -6.19 3.13 10.27
N LYS A 91 -6.68 3.95 11.24
CA LYS A 91 -5.88 4.96 11.92
C LYS A 91 -4.78 4.35 12.78
N ASP A 92 -5.06 3.18 13.38
CA ASP A 92 -4.10 2.49 14.24
C ASP A 92 -3.16 1.57 13.44
N LEU A 93 -3.62 1.10 12.29
CA LEU A 93 -2.89 0.16 11.44
C LEU A 93 -2.23 0.80 10.21
N TRP A 94 -2.18 2.14 10.14
CA TRP A 94 -1.54 2.84 9.02
C TRP A 94 -0.06 2.40 8.76
N PRO A 95 0.74 2.00 9.78
CA PRO A 95 2.12 1.59 9.52
C PRO A 95 2.21 0.31 8.67
N VAL A 96 1.14 -0.47 8.61
CA VAL A 96 1.08 -1.68 7.76
C VAL A 96 1.33 -1.35 6.30
N PHE A 97 0.90 -0.18 5.82
CA PHE A 97 1.17 0.25 4.44
C PHE A 97 2.67 0.38 4.15
N MET A 98 3.45 0.86 5.12
CA MET A 98 4.92 0.89 4.99
C MET A 98 5.49 -0.53 4.89
N GLY A 99 4.96 -1.46 5.67
CA GLY A 99 5.32 -2.87 5.61
C GLY A 99 4.98 -3.52 4.26
N ILE A 100 3.82 -3.19 3.70
CA ILE A 100 3.40 -3.67 2.38
C ILE A 100 4.38 -3.20 1.31
N VAL A 101 4.79 -1.93 1.34
CA VAL A 101 5.81 -1.39 0.42
C VAL A 101 7.14 -2.12 0.62
N GLY A 102 7.59 -2.26 1.86
CA GLY A 102 8.83 -2.98 2.19
C GLY A 102 8.82 -4.44 1.72
N LEU A 103 7.74 -5.16 2.00
CA LEU A 103 7.52 -6.53 1.54
C LEU A 103 7.50 -6.65 0.00
N SER A 104 6.98 -5.65 -0.69
CA SER A 104 6.95 -5.63 -2.16
C SER A 104 8.31 -5.33 -2.77
N LEU A 105 9.17 -4.55 -2.08
CA LEU A 105 10.52 -4.20 -2.54
C LEU A 105 11.49 -5.38 -2.50
N ILE A 106 11.35 -6.30 -1.53
CA ILE A 106 12.27 -7.43 -1.37
C ILE A 106 12.26 -8.35 -2.60
N PRO A 107 11.14 -8.95 -3.03
CA PRO A 107 11.13 -9.82 -4.21
C PRO A 107 11.34 -9.04 -5.51
N TYR A 108 10.99 -7.77 -5.55
CA TYR A 108 11.31 -6.89 -6.67
C TYR A 108 12.84 -6.73 -6.81
N GLY A 109 13.53 -6.38 -5.73
CA GLY A 109 14.98 -6.24 -5.71
C GLY A 109 15.70 -7.56 -5.97
N ALA A 110 15.16 -8.70 -5.51
CA ALA A 110 15.75 -10.02 -5.72
C ALA A 110 15.88 -10.42 -7.20
N ARG A 111 15.09 -9.82 -8.09
CA ARG A 111 15.14 -10.06 -9.55
C ARG A 111 16.23 -9.27 -10.26
N TYR A 112 16.96 -8.39 -9.57
CA TYR A 112 18.03 -7.58 -10.14
C TYR A 112 19.43 -8.12 -9.80
N ARG A 113 20.46 -7.58 -10.49
CA ARG A 113 21.88 -7.85 -10.19
C ARG A 113 22.23 -7.32 -8.81
N ARG A 114 23.33 -7.83 -8.22
CA ARG A 114 23.74 -7.62 -6.82
C ARG A 114 23.67 -6.15 -6.37
N THR A 115 24.18 -5.21 -7.17
CA THR A 115 24.22 -3.79 -6.81
C THR A 115 22.81 -3.21 -6.66
N VAL A 116 21.94 -3.38 -7.66
CA VAL A 116 20.56 -2.89 -7.63
C VAL A 116 19.71 -3.63 -6.58
N ARG A 117 20.01 -4.91 -6.36
CA ARG A 117 19.36 -5.71 -5.32
C ARG A 117 19.56 -5.08 -3.94
N VAL A 118 20.79 -4.73 -3.56
CA VAL A 118 21.07 -4.12 -2.26
C VAL A 118 20.35 -2.79 -2.11
N THR A 119 20.37 -1.94 -3.15
CA THR A 119 19.70 -0.63 -3.15
C THR A 119 18.17 -0.72 -2.95
N LEU A 120 17.55 -1.83 -3.33
CA LEU A 120 16.10 -2.02 -3.19
C LEU A 120 15.73 -2.83 -1.94
N VAL A 121 16.49 -3.87 -1.63
CA VAL A 121 16.19 -4.78 -0.52
C VAL A 121 16.47 -4.11 0.83
N VAL A 122 17.56 -3.34 0.95
CA VAL A 122 17.91 -2.67 2.20
C VAL A 122 16.81 -1.69 2.64
N PRO A 123 16.32 -0.75 1.80
CA PRO A 123 15.18 0.08 2.17
C PRO A 123 13.92 -0.73 2.46
N GLY A 124 13.68 -1.84 1.74
CA GLY A 124 12.56 -2.74 2.01
C GLY A 124 12.60 -3.33 3.42
N ILE A 125 13.77 -3.79 3.87
CA ILE A 125 13.96 -4.31 5.22
C ILE A 125 13.79 -3.19 6.26
N ILE A 126 14.35 -2.01 6.00
CA ILE A 126 14.21 -0.85 6.90
C ILE A 126 12.72 -0.49 7.07
N LEU A 127 11.94 -0.46 5.98
CA LEU A 127 10.51 -0.19 6.04
C LEU A 127 9.75 -1.22 6.87
N ILE A 128 10.11 -2.51 6.78
CA ILE A 128 9.49 -3.57 7.59
C ILE A 128 9.80 -3.38 9.06
N VAL A 129 11.06 -3.08 9.40
CA VAL A 129 11.47 -2.80 10.78
C VAL A 129 10.73 -1.58 11.33
N LEU A 130 10.69 -0.49 10.56
CA LEU A 130 9.95 0.72 10.93
C LEU A 130 8.45 0.43 11.12
N THR A 131 7.87 -0.42 10.27
CA THR A 131 6.48 -0.86 10.45
C THR A 131 6.26 -1.49 11.81
N GLY A 132 7.15 -2.40 12.22
CA GLY A 132 7.09 -3.02 13.54
C GLY A 132 7.18 -2.00 14.67
N VAL A 133 8.15 -1.10 14.59
CA VAL A 133 8.32 -0.02 15.59
C VAL A 133 7.07 0.85 15.66
N PHE A 134 6.59 1.36 14.53
CA PHE A 134 5.39 2.23 14.52
C PHE A 134 4.13 1.51 14.97
N LEU A 135 3.96 0.22 14.66
CA LEU A 135 2.84 -0.56 15.17
C LEU A 135 2.83 -0.67 16.69
N LEU A 136 4.00 -0.83 17.33
CA LEU A 136 4.09 -0.87 18.80
C LEU A 136 3.55 0.42 19.44
N PHE A 137 3.85 1.58 18.85
CA PHE A 137 3.33 2.87 19.32
C PHE A 137 1.87 3.08 18.91
N SER A 138 1.52 2.77 17.67
CA SER A 138 0.18 2.99 17.11
C SER A 138 -0.89 2.16 17.83
N LEU A 139 -0.56 0.91 18.19
CA LEU A 139 -1.44 0.04 18.98
C LEU A 139 -1.38 0.31 20.49
N SER A 140 -0.70 1.38 20.91
CA SER A 140 -0.55 1.76 22.33
C SER A 140 0.03 0.64 23.20
N ILE A 141 0.78 -0.31 22.62
CA ILE A 141 1.50 -1.35 23.36
C ILE A 141 2.58 -0.72 24.23
N VAL A 142 3.24 0.32 23.69
CA VAL A 142 4.16 1.18 24.45
C VAL A 142 3.36 2.36 24.97
N LYS A 143 3.25 2.47 26.29
CA LYS A 143 2.46 3.51 26.96
C LYS A 143 3.03 4.93 26.79
N GLN A 144 4.27 5.07 26.33
CA GLN A 144 4.89 6.36 26.02
C GLN A 144 4.43 6.86 24.65
N SER A 145 4.19 8.17 24.55
CA SER A 145 3.95 8.81 23.27
C SER A 145 5.19 8.69 22.38
N PHE A 146 4.99 8.49 21.07
CA PHE A 146 6.09 8.44 20.09
C PHE A 146 6.98 9.69 20.15
N SER A 147 6.39 10.86 20.38
CA SER A 147 7.13 12.12 20.55
C SER A 147 8.02 12.11 21.79
N GLU A 148 7.54 11.62 22.93
CA GLU A 148 8.33 11.48 24.15
C GLU A 148 9.47 10.46 23.98
N PHE A 149 9.20 9.36 23.29
CA PHE A 149 10.22 8.38 22.96
C PHE A 149 11.32 9.00 22.09
N VAL A 150 10.95 9.71 21.01
CA VAL A 150 11.92 10.38 20.13
C VAL A 150 12.74 11.42 20.89
N ILE A 151 12.09 12.25 21.72
CA ILE A 151 12.78 13.26 22.53
C ILE A 151 13.73 12.63 23.55
N SER A 152 13.40 11.48 24.11
CA SER A 152 14.27 10.79 25.07
C SER A 152 15.45 10.07 24.41
N TRP A 153 15.26 9.55 23.20
CA TRP A 153 16.21 8.65 22.55
C TRP A 153 16.98 9.26 21.37
N TRP A 154 16.64 10.51 20.93
CA TRP A 154 17.38 11.16 19.84
C TRP A 154 18.91 11.27 20.06
N PRO A 155 19.42 11.38 21.31
CA PRO A 155 20.87 11.45 21.49
C PRO A 155 21.58 10.16 21.06
N LEU A 156 20.89 9.02 21.07
CA LEU A 156 21.45 7.76 20.56
C LEU A 156 21.85 7.85 19.09
N VAL A 157 21.13 8.62 18.28
CA VAL A 157 21.47 8.83 16.86
C VAL A 157 22.85 9.49 16.75
N LEU A 158 23.14 10.47 17.63
CA LEU A 158 24.46 11.13 17.67
C LEU A 158 25.56 10.16 18.12
N VAL A 159 25.27 9.29 19.10
CA VAL A 159 26.23 8.28 19.56
C VAL A 159 26.56 7.29 18.44
N PHE A 160 25.53 6.77 17.72
CA PHE A 160 25.75 5.90 16.57
C PHE A 160 26.54 6.57 15.46
N MET A 161 26.22 7.83 15.16
CA MET A 161 26.92 8.61 14.14
C MET A 161 28.38 8.84 14.53
N GLY A 162 28.65 9.13 15.82
CA GLY A 162 29.99 9.22 16.37
C GLY A 162 30.80 7.93 16.25
N ILE A 163 30.19 6.79 16.59
CA ILE A 163 30.82 5.46 16.46
C ILE A 163 31.17 5.14 14.99
N ILE A 164 30.25 5.43 14.05
CA ILE A 164 30.49 5.24 12.63
C ILE A 164 31.64 6.10 12.13
N LEU A 165 31.70 7.37 12.55
CA LEU A 165 32.79 8.28 12.17
C LEU A 165 34.15 7.82 12.73
N ILE A 166 34.19 7.36 13.97
CA ILE A 166 35.42 6.80 14.59
C ILE A 166 35.86 5.54 13.82
N GLY A 167 34.90 4.65 13.52
CA GLY A 167 35.17 3.43 12.76
C GLY A 167 35.70 3.70 11.34
N SER A 168 35.11 4.68 10.65
CA SER A 168 35.56 5.07 9.31
C SER A 168 36.96 5.71 9.32
N GLY A 169 37.26 6.50 10.35
CA GLY A 169 38.59 7.10 10.53
C GLY A 169 39.71 6.06 10.82
N TRP A 170 39.36 4.91 11.42
CA TRP A 170 40.29 3.83 11.63
C TRP A 170 40.57 3.00 10.39
N VAL A 171 39.57 2.80 9.54
CA VAL A 171 39.72 2.04 8.29
C VAL A 171 40.51 2.83 7.23
N GLY A 172 40.36 4.16 7.18
CA GLY A 172 41.11 5.04 6.24
C GLY A 172 42.61 5.22 6.56
N ARG A 173 43.12 4.67 7.66
CA ARG A 173 44.57 4.76 8.02
C ARG A 173 45.42 3.57 7.49
N LYS A 174 44.83 2.66 6.74
CA LYS A 174 45.53 1.49 6.20
C LYS A 174 45.87 1.60 4.71
N GLU A 175 45.71 2.78 4.10
CA GLU A 175 46.25 3.16 2.82
C GLU A 175 47.33 4.25 3.05
#